data_175307535105f3c5cd81a33f880e3491
#
_entry.id   175307535105f3c5cd81a33f880e3491
#
_cell.length_a   1.000
_cell.length_b   1.000
_cell.length_c   1.000
_cell.angle_alpha   90.00
_cell.angle_beta   90.00
_cell.angle_gamma   90.00
#
_symmetry.space_group_name_H-M   'P 1'
#
loop_
_entity.id
_entity.type
_entity.pdbx_description
1 polymer ?
#
loop_
_entity_poly.entity_id
_entity_poly.type
_entity_poly.pdbx_seq_one_letter_code
_entity_poly.pdbx_strand_id
1 'polypeptide(L)'
;MALENEFGKDKPLLTTSIVASMLKITPDRLRTYDTEKLIKTHRCKTGSIQRRLYSQYDVEWLQCLRVLVKKHKMSISSIKILLQFIAENPKIAYPNNEIGKTLEEMSKNPNFKPVVKKF
;
A
#
# COMPACT_ATOMS: atom_id res chain seq x y z
N MET A 1 15.36 5.59 14.94
CA MET A 1 16.35 6.64 14.97
C MET A 1 15.87 7.85 14.21
N ALA A 2 16.24 9.00 14.72
CA ALA A 2 15.79 10.24 14.12
C ALA A 2 16.25 10.40 12.68
N LEU A 3 17.42 9.87 12.34
CA LEU A 3 17.96 10.04 11.01
C LEU A 3 17.08 9.43 9.94
N GLU A 4 16.51 8.26 10.24
CA GLU A 4 15.63 7.62 9.27
C GLU A 4 14.40 8.48 9.00
N ASN A 5 13.88 9.10 10.06
CA ASN A 5 12.71 9.93 9.91
C ASN A 5 13.04 11.21 9.17
N GLU A 6 14.26 11.72 9.36
CA GLU A 6 14.67 12.95 8.70
C GLU A 6 14.73 12.78 7.19
N PHE A 7 15.12 11.59 6.71
CA PHE A 7 15.17 11.37 5.28
C PHE A 7 13.81 11.06 4.69
N GLY A 8 12.83 10.92 5.58
CA GLY A 8 11.46 10.87 5.12
C GLY A 8 11.07 9.55 4.50
N LYS A 9 10.49 8.68 5.29
CA LYS A 9 9.89 7.48 4.74
C LYS A 9 8.77 7.82 3.77
N ASP A 10 8.32 9.06 3.78
CA ASP A 10 7.27 9.52 2.90
C ASP A 10 7.80 10.08 1.57
N LYS A 11 9.12 10.14 1.40
CA LYS A 11 9.68 10.68 0.16
C LYS A 11 9.56 9.69 -0.98
N PRO A 12 8.97 10.09 -2.12
CA PRO A 12 8.78 9.18 -3.25
C PRO A 12 10.06 9.11 -4.08
N LEU A 13 10.97 8.27 -3.68
CA LEU A 13 12.28 8.17 -4.30
C LEU A 13 12.52 6.86 -5.03
N LEU A 14 11.65 5.86 -4.86
CA LEU A 14 11.89 4.53 -5.40
C LEU A 14 11.11 4.35 -6.70
N THR A 15 11.79 3.77 -7.69
CA THR A 15 11.15 3.55 -8.99
C THR A 15 10.36 2.25 -8.98
N THR A 16 9.52 2.08 -9.99
CA THR A 16 8.73 0.87 -10.14
C THR A 16 9.60 -0.37 -10.18
N SER A 17 10.68 -0.34 -10.94
CA SER A 17 11.51 -1.55 -11.07
C SER A 17 12.20 -1.90 -9.76
N ILE A 18 12.64 -0.90 -9.01
CA ILE A 18 13.27 -1.17 -7.72
C ILE A 18 12.25 -1.77 -6.75
N VAL A 19 11.06 -1.20 -6.67
CA VAL A 19 10.04 -1.69 -5.75
C VAL A 19 9.57 -3.08 -6.17
N ALA A 20 9.38 -3.30 -7.46
CA ALA A 20 8.99 -4.63 -7.94
C ALA A 20 10.02 -5.66 -7.54
N SER A 21 11.29 -5.31 -7.66
CA SER A 21 12.37 -6.21 -7.27
C SER A 21 12.35 -6.47 -5.77
N MET A 22 12.14 -5.43 -4.96
CA MET A 22 12.07 -5.59 -3.52
C MET A 22 10.93 -6.51 -3.10
N LEU A 23 9.81 -6.41 -3.78
CA LEU A 23 8.62 -7.19 -3.45
C LEU A 23 8.57 -8.53 -4.17
N LYS A 24 9.52 -8.76 -5.08
CA LYS A 24 9.59 -10.00 -5.87
C LYS A 24 8.33 -10.23 -6.68
N ILE A 25 7.86 -9.17 -7.30
CA ILE A 25 6.71 -9.23 -8.21
C ILE A 25 7.09 -8.56 -9.53
N THR A 26 6.23 -8.72 -10.52
CA THR A 26 6.46 -8.07 -11.79
C THR A 26 6.04 -6.60 -11.72
N PRO A 27 6.65 -5.73 -12.53
CA PRO A 27 6.18 -4.35 -12.61
C PRO A 27 4.72 -4.24 -12.99
N ASP A 28 4.22 -5.16 -13.83
CA ASP A 28 2.81 -5.12 -14.21
C ASP A 28 1.90 -5.36 -13.02
N ARG A 29 2.27 -6.31 -12.15
CA ARG A 29 1.47 -6.55 -10.95
C ARG A 29 1.47 -5.32 -10.04
N LEU A 30 2.63 -4.69 -9.94
CA LEU A 30 2.73 -3.48 -9.14
C LEU A 30 1.83 -2.38 -9.68
N ARG A 31 1.82 -2.23 -11.01
CA ARG A 31 0.95 -1.24 -11.63
C ARG A 31 -0.52 -1.57 -11.44
N THR A 32 -0.86 -2.87 -11.33
CA THR A 32 -2.24 -3.26 -11.07
C THR A 32 -2.75 -2.70 -9.77
N TYR A 33 -1.92 -2.73 -8.71
CA TYR A 33 -2.34 -2.17 -7.42
C TYR A 33 -2.67 -0.69 -7.54
N ASP A 34 -1.89 0.03 -8.33
CA ASP A 34 -2.14 1.46 -8.56
C ASP A 34 -3.43 1.65 -9.39
N THR A 35 -3.57 0.88 -10.43
CA THR A 35 -4.75 0.98 -11.30
C THR A 35 -6.03 0.66 -10.52
N GLU A 36 -5.95 -0.33 -9.62
CA GLU A 36 -7.09 -0.70 -8.78
C GLU A 36 -7.28 0.21 -7.59
N LYS A 37 -6.46 1.26 -7.50
CA LYS A 37 -6.57 2.27 -6.46
C LYS A 37 -6.36 1.73 -5.06
N LEU A 38 -5.55 0.68 -4.95
CA LEU A 38 -5.13 0.16 -3.66
C LEU A 38 -3.96 0.94 -3.09
N ILE A 39 -3.30 1.71 -3.92
CA ILE A 39 -2.21 2.57 -3.49
C ILE A 39 -2.26 3.82 -4.34
N LYS A 40 -1.86 4.93 -3.75
CA LYS A 40 -1.74 6.18 -4.48
C LYS A 40 -0.27 6.47 -4.66
N THR A 41 0.21 6.32 -5.89
CA THR A 41 1.61 6.57 -6.18
C THR A 41 1.84 8.01 -6.56
N HIS A 42 3.07 8.44 -6.43
CA HIS A 42 3.48 9.76 -6.88
C HIS A 42 3.91 9.66 -8.33
N ARG A 43 3.61 10.69 -9.09
CA ARG A 43 3.98 10.75 -10.48
C ARG A 43 4.99 11.85 -10.68
N CYS A 44 6.10 11.50 -11.30
CA CYS A 44 7.13 12.45 -11.65
C CYS A 44 7.18 12.56 -13.15
N LYS A 45 7.08 13.79 -13.66
CA LYS A 45 7.06 14.01 -15.09
C LYS A 45 8.40 14.59 -15.52
N THR A 46 9.07 13.93 -16.44
CA THR A 46 10.31 14.40 -17.02
C THR A 46 10.12 14.45 -18.52
N GLY A 47 10.03 15.67 -19.06
CA GLY A 47 9.70 15.81 -20.47
C GLY A 47 8.31 15.27 -20.75
N SER A 48 8.21 14.35 -21.68
CA SER A 48 6.94 13.72 -22.01
C SER A 48 6.72 12.41 -21.26
N ILE A 49 7.68 12.00 -20.42
CA ILE A 49 7.60 10.72 -19.72
C ILE A 49 7.10 10.94 -18.31
N GLN A 50 6.15 10.12 -17.92
CA GLN A 50 5.59 10.15 -16.58
C GLN A 50 6.01 8.87 -15.88
N ARG A 51 6.60 9.01 -14.70
CA ARG A 51 7.09 7.86 -13.93
C ARG A 51 6.39 7.77 -12.61
N ARG A 52 6.13 6.54 -12.18
CA ARG A 52 5.63 6.29 -10.84
C ARG A 52 6.79 6.21 -9.88
N LEU A 53 6.65 6.88 -8.75
CA LEU A 53 7.63 6.84 -7.68
C LEU A 53 6.96 6.40 -6.40
N TYR A 54 7.70 5.71 -5.57
CA TYR A 54 7.18 5.11 -4.36
C TYR A 54 8.01 5.53 -3.16
N SER A 55 7.35 5.72 -2.04
CA SER A 55 8.01 5.99 -0.78
C SER A 55 8.25 4.69 -0.04
N GLN A 56 8.97 4.77 1.07
CA GLN A 56 9.16 3.60 1.91
C GLN A 56 7.85 3.17 2.57
N TYR A 57 7.02 4.13 2.95
CA TYR A 57 5.68 3.79 3.43
C TYR A 57 4.89 3.02 2.37
N ASP A 58 5.06 3.41 1.12
CA ASP A 58 4.38 2.71 0.03
C ASP A 58 4.85 1.26 -0.05
N VAL A 59 6.15 1.03 0.12
CA VAL A 59 6.69 -0.34 0.09
C VAL A 59 6.11 -1.16 1.23
N GLU A 60 6.04 -0.59 2.43
CA GLU A 60 5.46 -1.29 3.57
C GLU A 60 3.99 -1.62 3.34
N TRP A 61 3.26 -0.68 2.77
CA TRP A 61 1.87 -0.89 2.43
C TRP A 61 1.71 -2.03 1.42
N LEU A 62 2.54 -2.02 0.40
CA LEU A 62 2.50 -3.04 -0.64
C LEU A 62 2.89 -4.40 -0.09
N GLN A 63 3.81 -4.46 0.86
CA GLN A 63 4.16 -5.71 1.51
C GLN A 63 2.95 -6.29 2.23
N CYS A 64 2.21 -5.45 2.92
CA CYS A 64 0.99 -5.90 3.59
C CYS A 64 -0.04 -6.39 2.58
N LEU A 65 -0.22 -5.68 1.46
CA LEU A 65 -1.12 -6.13 0.41
C LEU A 65 -0.70 -7.51 -0.11
N ARG A 66 0.61 -7.72 -0.27
CA ARG A 66 1.12 -9.00 -0.73
C ARG A 66 0.81 -10.11 0.26
N VAL A 67 0.94 -9.83 1.54
CA VAL A 67 0.60 -10.84 2.55
C VAL A 67 -0.87 -11.24 2.41
N LEU A 68 -1.76 -10.26 2.26
CA LEU A 68 -3.19 -10.56 2.12
C LEU A 68 -3.47 -11.38 0.87
N VAL A 69 -2.80 -11.05 -0.23
CA VAL A 69 -3.03 -11.76 -1.49
C VAL A 69 -2.41 -13.16 -1.45
N LYS A 70 -1.17 -13.27 -1.02
CA LYS A 70 -0.42 -14.52 -1.13
C LYS A 70 -0.74 -15.49 -0.01
N LYS A 71 -0.74 -15.01 1.22
CA LYS A 71 -0.94 -15.91 2.36
C LYS A 71 -2.40 -16.15 2.63
N HIS A 72 -3.22 -15.13 2.51
CA HIS A 72 -4.62 -15.23 2.88
C HIS A 72 -5.53 -15.35 1.69
N LYS A 73 -4.94 -15.43 0.49
CA LYS A 73 -5.68 -15.71 -0.75
C LYS A 73 -6.83 -14.73 -1.01
N MET A 74 -6.64 -13.49 -0.59
CA MET A 74 -7.69 -12.50 -0.79
C MET A 74 -7.61 -11.90 -2.19
N SER A 75 -8.77 -11.67 -2.76
CA SER A 75 -8.86 -10.97 -4.03
C SER A 75 -8.75 -9.46 -3.80
N ILE A 76 -8.47 -8.74 -4.87
CA ILE A 76 -8.40 -7.28 -4.79
C ILE A 76 -9.73 -6.71 -4.31
N SER A 77 -10.83 -7.23 -4.82
CA SER A 77 -12.15 -6.76 -4.41
C SER A 77 -12.38 -6.96 -2.92
N SER A 78 -11.99 -8.13 -2.41
CA SER A 78 -12.14 -8.41 -0.98
C SER A 78 -11.31 -7.46 -0.14
N ILE A 79 -10.09 -7.18 -0.59
CA ILE A 79 -9.22 -6.27 0.15
C ILE A 79 -9.83 -4.88 0.21
N LYS A 80 -10.39 -4.40 -0.90
CA LYS A 80 -11.02 -3.08 -0.92
C LYS A 80 -12.19 -3.01 0.06
N ILE A 81 -13.01 -4.04 0.07
CA ILE A 81 -14.15 -4.09 0.97
C ILE A 81 -13.68 -4.11 2.42
N LEU A 82 -12.68 -4.92 2.70
CA LEU A 82 -12.15 -5.04 4.05
C LEU A 82 -11.57 -3.73 4.55
N LEU A 83 -10.77 -3.08 3.71
CA LEU A 83 -10.16 -1.81 4.10
C LEU A 83 -11.21 -0.73 4.33
N GLN A 84 -12.25 -0.72 3.51
CA GLN A 84 -13.32 0.24 3.72
C GLN A 84 -14.07 -0.05 5.01
N PHE A 85 -14.33 -1.32 5.29
CA PHE A 85 -15.00 -1.69 6.53
C PHE A 85 -14.19 -1.21 7.73
N ILE A 86 -12.88 -1.43 7.71
CA ILE A 86 -12.02 -1.01 8.81
C ILE A 86 -12.01 0.51 8.93
N ALA A 87 -11.96 1.21 7.80
CA ALA A 87 -11.93 2.68 7.82
C ALA A 87 -13.21 3.26 8.42
N GLU A 88 -14.33 2.57 8.22
CA GLU A 88 -15.60 3.02 8.77
C GLU A 88 -15.83 2.58 10.21
N ASN A 89 -14.96 1.74 10.72
CA ASN A 89 -15.09 1.22 12.09
C ASN A 89 -13.76 1.42 12.83
N PRO A 90 -13.41 2.65 13.14
CA PRO A 90 -12.06 2.94 13.66
C PRO A 90 -11.75 2.30 15.00
N LYS A 91 -12.77 1.86 15.74
CA LYS A 91 -12.52 1.22 17.02
C LYS A 91 -12.57 -0.29 16.94
N ILE A 92 -12.51 -0.84 15.74
CA ILE A 92 -12.57 -2.29 15.58
C ILE A 92 -11.38 -2.94 16.28
N ALA A 93 -11.61 -4.09 16.87
CA ALA A 93 -10.53 -4.86 17.48
C ALA A 93 -9.99 -5.84 16.45
N TYR A 94 -8.67 -5.85 16.31
CA TYR A 94 -8.04 -6.75 15.35
C TYR A 94 -7.79 -8.10 15.99
N PRO A 95 -8.02 -9.20 15.25
CA PRO A 95 -7.71 -10.52 15.81
C PRO A 95 -6.23 -10.66 16.13
N ASN A 96 -5.93 -11.46 17.13
CA ASN A 96 -4.55 -11.67 17.56
C ASN A 96 -3.95 -12.81 16.75
N ASN A 97 -3.76 -12.55 15.47
CA ASN A 97 -3.15 -13.50 14.54
C ASN A 97 -2.47 -12.72 13.44
N GLU A 98 -1.95 -13.44 12.45
CA GLU A 98 -1.14 -12.80 11.41
C GLU A 98 -1.97 -11.81 10.60
N ILE A 99 -3.18 -12.17 10.22
CA ILE A 99 -3.98 -11.26 9.42
C ILE A 99 -4.35 -10.01 10.24
N GLY A 100 -4.64 -10.19 11.53
CA GLY A 100 -4.93 -9.06 12.39
C GLY A 100 -3.77 -8.11 12.51
N LYS A 101 -2.55 -8.65 12.65
CA LYS A 101 -1.36 -7.82 12.73
C LYS A 101 -1.12 -7.08 11.44
N THR A 102 -1.32 -7.73 10.30
CA THR A 102 -1.16 -7.10 9.01
C THR A 102 -2.13 -5.94 8.85
N LEU A 103 -3.38 -6.16 9.20
CA LEU A 103 -4.40 -5.10 9.08
C LEU A 103 -4.12 -3.95 10.03
N GLU A 104 -3.62 -4.25 11.21
CA GLU A 104 -3.28 -3.19 12.17
C GLU A 104 -2.15 -2.34 11.64
N GLU A 105 -1.13 -2.96 11.05
CA GLU A 105 -0.05 -2.20 10.44
C GLU A 105 -0.54 -1.33 9.31
N MET A 106 -1.44 -1.87 8.48
CA MET A 106 -1.99 -1.10 7.38
C MET A 106 -2.79 0.10 7.90
N SER A 107 -3.49 -0.06 9.00
CA SER A 107 -4.31 1.03 9.54
C SER A 107 -3.45 2.19 10.01
N LYS A 108 -2.18 1.96 10.27
CA LYS A 108 -1.26 3.01 10.70
C LYS A 108 -0.46 3.62 9.56
N ASN A 109 -0.62 3.10 8.36
CA ASN A 109 0.14 3.55 7.20
C ASN A 109 -0.55 4.74 6.56
N PRO A 110 0.21 5.74 6.08
CA PRO A 110 -0.40 6.90 5.42
C PRO A 110 -1.26 6.56 4.22
N ASN A 111 -1.06 5.38 3.62
CA ASN A 111 -1.89 4.95 2.49
C ASN A 111 -3.26 4.49 2.92
N PHE A 112 -3.45 4.22 4.20
CA PHE A 112 -4.76 3.81 4.69
C PHE A 112 -5.67 5.02 4.73
N LYS A 113 -6.61 5.04 3.84
CA LYS A 113 -7.58 6.14 3.79
C LYS A 113 -8.96 5.57 3.63
N PRO A 114 -9.94 6.24 4.20
CA PRO A 114 -11.30 5.88 3.89
C PRO A 114 -11.50 6.07 2.41
N VAL A 115 -11.48 4.99 1.69
CA VAL A 115 -11.78 5.04 0.27
C VAL A 115 -13.27 5.10 0.15
N VAL A 116 -13.84 6.02 0.90
CA VAL A 116 -15.28 6.10 0.97
C VAL A 116 -15.78 6.69 -0.32
N LYS A 117 -16.60 5.91 -0.97
CA LYS A 117 -17.28 6.39 -2.15
C LYS A 117 -18.63 6.93 -1.73
N LYS A 118 -18.93 8.10 -2.22
CA LYS A 118 -20.27 8.62 -2.05
C LYS A 118 -21.20 7.86 -2.95
N PHE A 119 -22.25 7.41 -2.39
CA PHE A 119 -23.24 6.69 -3.15
C PHE A 119 -24.40 7.59 -3.46
#